data_3efdfc8f03b7ce682d0704b5e6a6770f
#
_entry.id   3efdfc8f03b7ce682d0704b5e6a6770f
#
_cell.length_a   1.000
_cell.length_b   1.000
_cell.length_c   1.000
_cell.angle_alpha   90.00
_cell.angle_beta   90.00
_cell.angle_gamma   90.00
#
_symmetry.space_group_name_H-M   'P 1'
#
loop_
_entity.id
_entity.type
_entity.pdbx_description
1 polymer ?
#
loop_
_entity_poly.entity_id
_entity_poly.type
_entity_poly.pdbx_seq_one_letter_code
_entity_poly.pdbx_strand_id
1 'polypeptide(L)'
;MNTPDNKTKRYSTFAVIFYINKSKRKKNGLCPVMGRISVNAAIAQFSARIDVDSTLWDAKTYRMKGKSKEANQVNRELDKLTESIEKYHAELSQQQGYITAELVKNMLLGIGRKKDTLLSLFVEHNEEYAQKVGVNRTEETYSHYVVVYNHVRQFLQTHHHMEDIALKQLTHSFIEQFDFYLRPEKRHSANTIGGYTILLKKIIRRAINQGTLLRDPFADYRPEQPPQKCRHMTADELERLMATRIASKSLCHTRDMFVFATFTGISYADLCNLSISNISKSSNGTMWIHFKRQKTGSECHVRLLDIPKQIIEKYKPERKGDKIFNMVGYSSTAANLKKVAKLCGIARNITFHMARHNFGTLITLSQGVPLETVSRMMGHLGIKTTQLYAKLTNQKVNEDMNLLSGNLADKFKIYEDKQMPVEVRNVKSPKQLKR
;
A
#
# COMPACT_ATOMS: atom_id res chain seq x y z
N MET A 1 -11.73 31.60 36.66
CA MET A 1 -11.24 32.55 35.64
C MET A 1 -11.23 31.81 34.31
N ASN A 2 -12.27 32.08 33.50
CA ASN A 2 -12.46 31.47 32.18
C ASN A 2 -11.69 32.29 31.16
N THR A 3 -10.73 31.70 30.47
CA THR A 3 -10.14 32.25 29.26
C THR A 3 -11.00 31.85 28.05
N PRO A 4 -11.48 32.76 27.22
CA PRO A 4 -12.25 32.44 26.03
C PRO A 4 -11.32 31.97 24.92
N ASP A 5 -11.67 30.80 24.40
CA ASP A 5 -11.06 30.15 23.24
C ASP A 5 -11.30 31.04 21.99
N ASN A 6 -10.28 31.78 21.58
CA ASN A 6 -10.34 32.69 20.43
C ASN A 6 -10.12 31.87 19.14
N LYS A 7 -11.17 31.16 18.69
CA LYS A 7 -11.22 30.57 17.36
C LYS A 7 -11.28 31.70 16.31
N THR A 8 -10.14 32.14 15.83
CA THR A 8 -10.02 33.02 14.63
C THR A 8 -10.67 32.27 13.46
N LYS A 9 -11.89 32.69 13.08
CA LYS A 9 -12.51 32.31 11.81
C LYS A 9 -11.59 32.81 10.70
N ARG A 10 -10.80 31.91 10.08
CA ARG A 10 -10.06 32.18 8.86
C ARG A 10 -11.08 32.36 7.73
N TYR A 11 -11.40 33.59 7.38
CA TYR A 11 -12.19 33.87 6.18
C TYR A 11 -11.36 33.46 4.96
N SER A 12 -11.89 32.53 4.17
CA SER A 12 -11.32 32.20 2.86
C SER A 12 -11.46 33.39 1.95
N THR A 13 -10.34 33.98 1.50
CA THR A 13 -10.38 35.08 0.52
C THR A 13 -10.51 34.46 -0.88
N PHE A 14 -11.59 34.81 -1.57
CA PHE A 14 -11.84 34.38 -2.95
C PHE A 14 -12.05 35.64 -3.82
N ALA A 15 -11.35 35.69 -4.97
CA ALA A 15 -11.52 36.74 -5.94
C ALA A 15 -11.26 36.27 -7.36
N VAL A 16 -12.02 36.84 -8.30
CA VAL A 16 -11.86 36.61 -9.74
C VAL A 16 -11.68 37.98 -10.40
N ILE A 17 -10.61 38.14 -11.16
CA ILE A 17 -10.36 39.35 -11.95
C ILE A 17 -9.95 39.01 -13.37
N PHE A 18 -10.27 39.91 -14.31
CA PHE A 18 -9.84 39.78 -15.71
C PHE A 18 -8.86 40.90 -16.06
N TYR A 19 -7.92 40.63 -16.93
CA TYR A 19 -6.95 41.61 -17.41
C TYR A 19 -6.50 41.27 -18.82
N ILE A 20 -6.04 42.29 -19.58
CA ILE A 20 -5.53 42.09 -20.93
C ILE A 20 -4.03 41.82 -20.90
N ASN A 21 -3.57 40.88 -21.71
CA ASN A 21 -2.13 40.61 -21.85
C ASN A 21 -1.57 41.38 -23.05
N LYS A 22 -1.07 42.59 -22.79
CA LYS A 22 -0.54 43.48 -23.84
C LYS A 22 0.71 42.94 -24.52
N SER A 23 1.51 42.08 -23.85
CA SER A 23 2.72 41.48 -24.45
C SER A 23 2.38 40.37 -25.48
N LYS A 24 1.16 39.86 -25.46
CA LYS A 24 0.66 38.88 -26.43
C LYS A 24 -0.32 39.46 -27.45
N ARG A 25 -0.11 40.74 -27.85
CA ARG A 25 -0.91 41.40 -28.88
C ARG A 25 -0.83 40.64 -30.21
N LYS A 26 -2.00 40.31 -30.77
CA LYS A 26 -2.11 39.58 -32.04
C LYS A 26 -1.81 40.49 -33.23
N LYS A 27 -1.55 39.90 -34.42
CA LYS A 27 -1.30 40.65 -35.66
C LYS A 27 -2.47 41.57 -36.07
N ASN A 28 -3.70 41.26 -35.65
CA ASN A 28 -4.89 42.08 -35.85
C ASN A 28 -5.04 43.24 -34.83
N GLY A 29 -4.07 43.46 -33.98
CA GLY A 29 -4.10 44.55 -33.01
C GLY A 29 -4.82 44.25 -31.69
N LEU A 30 -5.52 43.10 -31.58
CA LEU A 30 -6.27 42.70 -30.40
C LEU A 30 -5.37 42.06 -29.34
N CYS A 31 -5.73 42.20 -28.07
CA CYS A 31 -5.03 41.64 -26.92
C CYS A 31 -5.92 40.53 -26.28
N PRO A 32 -5.35 39.37 -25.93
CA PRO A 32 -6.12 38.30 -25.25
C PRO A 32 -6.45 38.72 -23.81
N VAL A 33 -7.69 38.44 -23.40
CA VAL A 33 -8.14 38.55 -22.03
C VAL A 33 -7.74 37.34 -21.23
N MET A 34 -7.11 37.59 -20.10
CA MET A 34 -6.70 36.56 -19.12
C MET A 34 -7.57 36.70 -17.87
N GLY A 35 -7.93 35.54 -17.28
CA GLY A 35 -8.57 35.47 -15.97
C GLY A 35 -7.55 35.07 -14.87
N ARG A 36 -7.74 35.63 -13.68
CA ARG A 36 -6.99 35.25 -12.48
C ARG A 36 -7.95 34.91 -11.36
N ILE A 37 -7.85 33.71 -10.86
CA ILE A 37 -8.57 33.22 -9.69
C ILE A 37 -7.61 33.26 -8.51
N SER A 38 -8.02 33.84 -7.40
CA SER A 38 -7.26 33.88 -6.15
C SER A 38 -8.06 33.20 -5.05
N VAL A 39 -7.44 32.27 -4.33
CA VAL A 39 -8.01 31.57 -3.17
C VAL A 39 -6.93 31.48 -2.10
N ASN A 40 -7.15 32.04 -0.92
CA ASN A 40 -6.21 31.99 0.22
C ASN A 40 -4.76 32.33 -0.18
N ALA A 41 -4.56 33.45 -0.87
CA ALA A 41 -3.26 33.91 -1.39
C ALA A 41 -2.64 33.08 -2.53
N ALA A 42 -3.18 31.89 -2.86
CA ALA A 42 -2.78 31.14 -4.05
C ALA A 42 -3.47 31.69 -5.30
N ILE A 43 -2.74 31.74 -6.42
CA ILE A 43 -3.22 32.35 -7.67
C ILE A 43 -3.14 31.29 -8.79
N ALA A 44 -4.22 31.19 -9.58
CA ALA A 44 -4.26 30.44 -10.83
C ALA A 44 -4.68 31.34 -11.98
N GLN A 45 -4.00 31.24 -13.13
CA GLN A 45 -4.30 32.04 -14.32
C GLN A 45 -4.84 31.14 -15.44
N PHE A 46 -5.76 31.71 -16.25
CA PHE A 46 -6.31 31.03 -17.42
C PHE A 46 -6.61 32.05 -18.54
N SER A 47 -6.73 31.53 -19.75
CA SER A 47 -7.18 32.36 -20.89
C SER A 47 -8.71 32.40 -20.94
N ALA A 48 -9.31 33.57 -21.01
CA ALA A 48 -10.75 33.70 -21.22
C ALA A 48 -11.18 33.33 -22.66
N ARG A 49 -10.22 33.15 -23.58
CA ARG A 49 -10.44 32.91 -25.02
C ARG A 49 -11.20 34.05 -25.72
N ILE A 50 -11.10 35.22 -25.18
CA ILE A 50 -11.69 36.48 -25.70
C ILE A 50 -10.54 37.41 -26.07
N ASP A 51 -10.62 38.06 -27.20
CA ASP A 51 -9.65 39.08 -27.64
C ASP A 51 -10.33 40.44 -27.70
N VAL A 52 -9.68 41.48 -27.19
CA VAL A 52 -10.25 42.83 -27.11
C VAL A 52 -9.26 43.88 -27.57
N ASP A 53 -9.76 45.01 -28.02
CA ASP A 53 -8.93 46.18 -28.23
C ASP A 53 -8.48 46.77 -26.87
N SER A 54 -7.16 46.95 -26.74
CA SER A 54 -6.55 47.45 -25.51
C SER A 54 -6.97 48.88 -25.14
N THR A 55 -7.41 49.69 -26.09
CA THR A 55 -7.86 51.09 -25.87
C THR A 55 -9.25 51.12 -25.22
N LEU A 56 -10.06 50.11 -25.50
CA LEU A 56 -11.43 49.99 -24.99
C LEU A 56 -11.50 49.21 -23.66
N TRP A 57 -10.37 48.73 -23.13
CA TRP A 57 -10.34 48.02 -21.85
C TRP A 57 -10.26 48.97 -20.65
N ASP A 58 -11.09 48.73 -19.65
CA ASP A 58 -11.03 49.42 -18.37
C ASP A 58 -10.36 48.54 -17.32
N ALA A 59 -9.18 48.94 -16.88
CA ALA A 59 -8.41 48.18 -15.86
C ALA A 59 -8.98 48.33 -14.44
N LYS A 60 -9.87 49.31 -14.18
CA LYS A 60 -10.49 49.49 -12.86
C LYS A 60 -11.71 48.60 -12.67
N THR A 61 -12.53 48.48 -13.73
CA THR A 61 -13.74 47.63 -13.71
C THR A 61 -13.48 46.21 -14.22
N TYR A 62 -12.32 45.95 -14.84
CA TYR A 62 -11.97 44.69 -15.50
C TYR A 62 -12.94 44.31 -16.62
N ARG A 63 -13.45 45.30 -17.38
CA ARG A 63 -14.46 45.15 -18.42
C ARG A 63 -14.15 46.06 -19.63
N MET A 64 -14.81 45.81 -20.73
CA MET A 64 -14.78 46.71 -21.88
C MET A 64 -15.59 48.01 -21.62
N LYS A 65 -15.04 49.14 -22.02
CA LYS A 65 -15.68 50.47 -21.95
C LYS A 65 -16.75 50.58 -23.04
N GLY A 66 -17.78 51.41 -22.75
CA GLY A 66 -18.82 51.78 -23.71
C GLY A 66 -20.03 50.83 -23.73
N LYS A 67 -21.01 51.18 -24.57
CA LYS A 67 -22.28 50.41 -24.72
C LYS A 67 -22.43 49.79 -26.10
N SER A 68 -21.36 49.66 -26.86
CA SER A 68 -21.40 48.98 -28.17
C SER A 68 -21.89 47.57 -28.05
N LYS A 69 -22.45 47.02 -29.10
CA LYS A 69 -22.92 45.62 -29.16
C LYS A 69 -21.80 44.64 -28.80
N GLU A 70 -20.60 44.94 -29.25
CA GLU A 70 -19.40 44.15 -29.03
C GLU A 70 -18.95 44.24 -27.54
N ALA A 71 -18.91 45.41 -26.95
CA ALA A 71 -18.57 45.60 -25.53
C ALA A 71 -19.57 44.90 -24.61
N ASN A 72 -20.87 44.98 -24.93
CA ASN A 72 -21.91 44.30 -24.19
C ASN A 72 -21.80 42.77 -24.31
N GLN A 73 -21.45 42.22 -25.49
CA GLN A 73 -21.25 40.81 -25.66
C GLN A 73 -20.07 40.28 -24.85
N VAL A 74 -18.89 40.94 -24.96
CA VAL A 74 -17.70 40.57 -24.21
C VAL A 74 -17.95 40.61 -22.69
N ASN A 75 -18.60 41.69 -22.22
CA ASN A 75 -18.90 41.82 -20.80
C ASN A 75 -19.85 40.74 -20.31
N ARG A 76 -20.86 40.37 -21.07
CA ARG A 76 -21.73 39.22 -20.75
C ARG A 76 -21.00 37.87 -20.72
N GLU A 77 -20.06 37.66 -21.62
CA GLU A 77 -19.22 36.44 -21.60
C GLU A 77 -18.33 36.38 -20.38
N LEU A 78 -17.75 37.51 -19.96
CA LEU A 78 -16.96 37.60 -18.74
C LEU A 78 -17.80 37.39 -17.47
N ASP A 79 -19.05 37.88 -17.45
CA ASP A 79 -19.99 37.66 -16.35
C ASP A 79 -20.37 36.18 -16.24
N LYS A 80 -20.69 35.52 -17.34
CA LYS A 80 -20.92 34.07 -17.34
C LYS A 80 -19.72 33.25 -16.85
N LEU A 81 -18.49 33.68 -17.18
CA LEU A 81 -17.29 33.06 -16.67
C LEU A 81 -17.16 33.26 -15.16
N THR A 82 -17.45 34.46 -14.67
CA THR A 82 -17.44 34.78 -13.24
C THR A 82 -18.45 33.93 -12.49
N GLU A 83 -19.70 33.87 -12.92
CA GLU A 83 -20.76 33.05 -12.34
C GLU A 83 -20.37 31.56 -12.29
N SER A 84 -19.76 31.05 -13.38
CA SER A 84 -19.30 29.66 -13.44
C SER A 84 -18.18 29.39 -12.41
N ILE A 85 -17.24 30.33 -12.27
CA ILE A 85 -16.12 30.21 -11.32
C ILE A 85 -16.63 30.27 -9.88
N GLU A 86 -17.56 31.17 -9.59
CA GLU A 86 -18.21 31.32 -8.26
C GLU A 86 -18.99 30.06 -7.90
N LYS A 87 -19.75 29.50 -8.86
CA LYS A 87 -20.46 28.25 -8.67
C LYS A 87 -19.52 27.10 -8.36
N TYR A 88 -18.42 26.95 -9.10
CA TYR A 88 -17.42 25.90 -8.84
C TYR A 88 -16.72 26.10 -7.50
N HIS A 89 -16.41 27.35 -7.11
CA HIS A 89 -15.86 27.64 -5.80
C HIS A 89 -16.85 27.30 -4.68
N ALA A 90 -18.14 27.62 -4.83
CA ALA A 90 -19.18 27.28 -3.87
C ALA A 90 -19.37 25.75 -3.73
N GLU A 91 -19.43 25.01 -4.87
CA GLU A 91 -19.49 23.55 -4.88
C GLU A 91 -18.31 22.93 -4.14
N LEU A 92 -17.10 23.40 -4.39
CA LEU A 92 -15.89 22.93 -3.70
C LEU A 92 -15.89 23.29 -2.22
N SER A 93 -16.42 24.49 -1.85
CA SER A 93 -16.48 24.94 -0.44
C SER A 93 -17.41 24.08 0.42
N GLN A 94 -18.49 23.56 -0.17
CA GLN A 94 -19.43 22.68 0.54
C GLN A 94 -18.87 21.26 0.75
N GLN A 95 -17.91 20.85 -0.06
CA GLN A 95 -17.49 19.45 -0.17
C GLN A 95 -16.07 19.18 0.31
N GLN A 96 -15.21 20.20 0.45
CA GLN A 96 -13.81 20.04 0.85
C GLN A 96 -13.39 21.06 1.92
N GLY A 97 -12.59 20.60 2.89
CA GLY A 97 -12.00 21.47 3.91
C GLY A 97 -10.85 22.36 3.41
N TYR A 98 -10.37 22.17 2.17
CA TYR A 98 -9.27 22.94 1.57
C TYR A 98 -9.45 23.11 0.07
N ILE A 99 -9.57 24.38 -0.38
CA ILE A 99 -9.75 24.75 -1.78
C ILE A 99 -8.50 25.46 -2.28
N THR A 100 -8.08 25.17 -3.52
CA THR A 100 -7.00 25.90 -4.20
C THR A 100 -7.51 26.59 -5.46
N ALA A 101 -6.89 27.71 -5.82
CA ALA A 101 -7.18 28.43 -7.06
C ALA A 101 -6.99 27.53 -8.30
N GLU A 102 -6.01 26.63 -8.27
CA GLU A 102 -5.73 25.68 -9.34
C GLU A 102 -6.87 24.69 -9.53
N LEU A 103 -7.50 24.23 -8.45
CA LEU A 103 -8.63 23.30 -8.48
C LEU A 103 -9.85 23.94 -9.14
N VAL A 104 -10.16 25.19 -8.78
CA VAL A 104 -11.25 25.96 -9.38
C VAL A 104 -10.99 26.21 -10.88
N LYS A 105 -9.75 26.57 -11.24
CA LYS A 105 -9.34 26.73 -12.65
C LYS A 105 -9.53 25.43 -13.45
N ASN A 106 -9.10 24.29 -12.89
CA ASN A 106 -9.22 22.99 -13.57
C ASN A 106 -10.68 22.61 -13.81
N MET A 107 -11.56 22.90 -12.85
CA MET A 107 -13.02 22.73 -13.06
C MET A 107 -13.55 23.64 -14.17
N LEU A 108 -13.15 24.92 -14.22
CA LEU A 108 -13.54 25.86 -15.25
C LEU A 108 -13.11 25.43 -16.66
N LEU A 109 -11.84 24.98 -16.76
CA LEU A 109 -11.25 24.58 -18.05
C LEU A 109 -11.70 23.19 -18.50
N GLY A 110 -12.46 22.46 -17.67
CA GLY A 110 -12.80 21.06 -17.93
C GLY A 110 -11.56 20.18 -18.00
N ILE A 111 -10.44 20.60 -17.38
CA ILE A 111 -9.25 19.78 -17.26
C ILE A 111 -9.61 18.64 -16.32
N GLY A 112 -9.78 17.46 -16.86
CA GLY A 112 -10.37 16.29 -16.21
C GLY A 112 -11.70 15.84 -16.85
N ARG A 113 -12.40 16.68 -17.61
CA ARG A 113 -13.71 16.35 -18.22
C ARG A 113 -13.64 15.42 -19.44
N LYS A 114 -12.50 15.24 -20.08
CA LYS A 114 -12.40 14.32 -21.24
C LYS A 114 -12.51 12.84 -20.85
N LYS A 115 -12.48 12.52 -19.53
CA LYS A 115 -12.52 11.15 -19.05
C LYS A 115 -13.25 11.06 -17.68
N ASP A 116 -14.48 11.62 -17.60
CA ASP A 116 -15.30 11.55 -16.40
C ASP A 116 -15.94 10.16 -16.18
N THR A 117 -15.40 9.12 -16.82
CA THR A 117 -15.90 7.75 -16.73
C THR A 117 -14.85 6.80 -16.17
N LEU A 118 -15.30 5.72 -15.52
CA LEU A 118 -14.47 4.79 -14.80
C LEU A 118 -13.49 4.05 -15.72
N LEU A 119 -13.98 3.49 -16.82
CA LEU A 119 -13.13 2.71 -17.73
C LEU A 119 -12.15 3.60 -18.50
N SER A 120 -12.55 4.81 -18.89
CA SER A 120 -11.64 5.77 -19.52
C SER A 120 -10.48 6.15 -18.60
N LEU A 121 -10.75 6.40 -17.30
CA LEU A 121 -9.72 6.68 -16.31
C LEU A 121 -8.81 5.47 -16.08
N PHE A 122 -9.39 4.28 -16.12
CA PHE A 122 -8.64 3.03 -15.95
C PHE A 122 -7.69 2.79 -17.13
N VAL A 123 -8.13 3.04 -18.36
CA VAL A 123 -7.30 2.94 -19.58
C VAL A 123 -6.12 3.90 -19.48
N GLU A 124 -6.38 5.18 -19.16
CA GLU A 124 -5.31 6.17 -18.98
C GLU A 124 -4.28 5.76 -17.95
N HIS A 125 -4.75 5.25 -16.79
CA HIS A 125 -3.86 4.74 -15.76
C HIS A 125 -3.01 3.57 -16.29
N ASN A 126 -3.62 2.62 -17.01
CA ASN A 126 -2.93 1.44 -17.51
C ASN A 126 -1.89 1.79 -18.58
N GLU A 127 -2.20 2.74 -19.48
CA GLU A 127 -1.26 3.25 -20.48
C GLU A 127 -0.05 3.91 -19.84
N GLU A 128 -0.27 4.79 -18.85
CA GLU A 128 0.84 5.41 -18.10
C GLU A 128 1.64 4.41 -17.29
N TYR A 129 0.96 3.38 -16.74
CA TYR A 129 1.63 2.33 -15.97
C TYR A 129 2.51 1.47 -16.86
N ALA A 130 2.02 1.09 -18.06
CA ALA A 130 2.75 0.32 -19.05
C ALA A 130 4.07 0.98 -19.44
N GLN A 131 4.08 2.31 -19.62
CA GLN A 131 5.30 3.07 -19.92
C GLN A 131 6.37 3.01 -18.81
N LYS A 132 5.96 2.67 -17.58
CA LYS A 132 6.84 2.59 -16.41
C LYS A 132 7.31 1.17 -16.10
N VAL A 133 6.78 0.17 -16.81
CA VAL A 133 7.19 -1.23 -16.67
C VAL A 133 8.64 -1.39 -17.11
N GLY A 134 9.44 -2.13 -16.33
CA GLY A 134 10.88 -2.28 -16.55
C GLY A 134 11.74 -1.13 -16.04
N VAL A 135 11.16 0.05 -15.77
CA VAL A 135 11.89 1.20 -15.18
C VAL A 135 11.75 1.19 -13.65
N ASN A 136 10.51 1.33 -13.16
CA ASN A 136 10.21 1.37 -11.71
C ASN A 136 8.90 0.65 -11.34
N ARG A 137 8.33 -0.11 -12.27
CA ARG A 137 7.12 -0.91 -12.11
C ARG A 137 7.36 -2.31 -12.70
N THR A 138 6.63 -3.30 -12.15
CA THR A 138 6.73 -4.70 -12.59
C THR A 138 5.58 -5.06 -13.52
N GLU A 139 5.83 -5.98 -14.46
CA GLU A 139 4.86 -6.52 -15.39
C GLU A 139 3.71 -7.22 -14.65
N GLU A 140 4.01 -7.93 -13.56
CA GLU A 140 2.99 -8.62 -12.77
C GLU A 140 1.96 -7.65 -12.20
N THR A 141 2.41 -6.49 -11.70
CA THR A 141 1.47 -5.48 -11.17
C THR A 141 0.65 -4.84 -12.28
N TYR A 142 1.26 -4.60 -13.46
CA TYR A 142 0.54 -4.12 -14.64
C TYR A 142 -0.56 -5.11 -15.06
N SER A 143 -0.22 -6.38 -15.19
CA SER A 143 -1.16 -7.46 -15.54
C SER A 143 -2.34 -7.52 -14.57
N HIS A 144 -2.12 -7.30 -13.27
CA HIS A 144 -3.22 -7.24 -12.29
C HIS A 144 -4.18 -6.08 -12.56
N TYR A 145 -3.69 -4.88 -12.94
CA TYR A 145 -4.56 -3.77 -13.32
C TYR A 145 -5.37 -4.09 -14.57
N VAL A 146 -4.77 -4.74 -15.57
CA VAL A 146 -5.47 -5.17 -16.80
C VAL A 146 -6.58 -6.18 -16.46
N VAL A 147 -6.30 -7.13 -15.57
CA VAL A 147 -7.31 -8.12 -15.13
C VAL A 147 -8.47 -7.41 -14.42
N VAL A 148 -8.20 -6.47 -13.50
CA VAL A 148 -9.26 -5.73 -12.80
C VAL A 148 -10.08 -4.87 -13.77
N TYR A 149 -9.43 -4.20 -14.72
CA TYR A 149 -10.11 -3.47 -15.79
C TYR A 149 -11.11 -4.35 -16.56
N ASN A 150 -10.66 -5.54 -16.95
CA ASN A 150 -11.51 -6.49 -17.70
C ASN A 150 -12.70 -6.97 -16.86
N HIS A 151 -12.50 -7.23 -15.57
CA HIS A 151 -13.60 -7.59 -14.66
C HIS A 151 -14.61 -6.45 -14.49
N VAL A 152 -14.15 -5.21 -14.31
CA VAL A 152 -15.03 -4.04 -14.19
C VAL A 152 -15.81 -3.82 -15.49
N ARG A 153 -15.15 -3.90 -16.66
CA ARG A 153 -15.79 -3.79 -17.96
C ARG A 153 -16.88 -4.85 -18.14
N GLN A 154 -16.56 -6.11 -17.87
CA GLN A 154 -17.51 -7.20 -18.01
C GLN A 154 -18.68 -7.04 -17.04
N PHE A 155 -18.44 -6.63 -15.79
CA PHE A 155 -19.48 -6.36 -14.81
C PHE A 155 -20.43 -5.25 -15.28
N LEU A 156 -19.91 -4.14 -15.82
CA LEU A 156 -20.74 -3.08 -16.37
C LEU A 156 -21.62 -3.58 -17.52
N GLN A 157 -21.06 -4.38 -18.44
CA GLN A 157 -21.79 -4.91 -19.58
C GLN A 157 -22.87 -5.92 -19.17
N THR A 158 -22.58 -6.83 -18.25
CA THR A 158 -23.48 -7.93 -17.89
C THR A 158 -24.54 -7.54 -16.86
N HIS A 159 -24.20 -6.69 -15.87
CA HIS A 159 -25.11 -6.35 -14.77
C HIS A 159 -25.74 -4.96 -14.89
N HIS A 160 -25.05 -4.03 -15.52
CA HIS A 160 -25.58 -2.67 -15.70
C HIS A 160 -25.99 -2.37 -17.15
N HIS A 161 -25.71 -3.28 -18.12
CA HIS A 161 -25.97 -3.09 -19.56
C HIS A 161 -25.41 -1.78 -20.11
N MET A 162 -24.22 -1.38 -19.60
CA MET A 162 -23.55 -0.12 -19.92
C MET A 162 -22.14 -0.40 -20.45
N GLU A 163 -21.70 0.44 -21.42
CA GLU A 163 -20.32 0.39 -21.92
C GLU A 163 -19.32 0.99 -20.91
N ASP A 164 -19.72 2.02 -20.18
CA ASP A 164 -18.92 2.69 -19.15
C ASP A 164 -19.86 3.41 -18.17
N ILE A 165 -19.34 3.86 -17.02
CA ILE A 165 -20.11 4.58 -15.99
C ILE A 165 -19.42 5.89 -15.62
N ALA A 166 -20.21 6.97 -15.50
CA ALA A 166 -19.68 8.25 -15.04
C ALA A 166 -19.18 8.13 -13.58
N LEU A 167 -18.00 8.68 -13.29
CA LEU A 167 -17.41 8.65 -11.94
C LEU A 167 -18.34 9.19 -10.87
N LYS A 168 -19.14 10.21 -11.17
CA LYS A 168 -20.13 10.82 -10.26
C LYS A 168 -21.33 9.92 -9.94
N GLN A 169 -21.57 8.87 -10.74
CA GLN A 169 -22.65 7.89 -10.53
C GLN A 169 -22.20 6.70 -9.68
N LEU A 170 -20.90 6.60 -9.37
CA LEU A 170 -20.38 5.57 -8.51
C LEU A 170 -20.89 5.75 -7.07
N THR A 171 -21.41 4.67 -6.51
CA THR A 171 -21.94 4.62 -5.15
C THR A 171 -21.31 3.49 -4.36
N HIS A 172 -21.52 3.46 -3.05
CA HIS A 172 -21.10 2.33 -2.20
C HIS A 172 -21.70 1.01 -2.71
N SER A 173 -22.97 1.02 -3.14
CA SER A 173 -23.62 -0.16 -3.70
C SER A 173 -22.93 -0.73 -4.94
N PHE A 174 -22.30 0.11 -5.76
CA PHE A 174 -21.55 -0.36 -6.93
C PHE A 174 -20.41 -1.31 -6.54
N ILE A 175 -19.60 -0.95 -5.54
CA ILE A 175 -18.47 -1.81 -5.13
C ILE A 175 -18.96 -3.08 -4.43
N GLU A 176 -20.06 -3.04 -3.69
CA GLU A 176 -20.68 -4.23 -3.11
C GLU A 176 -21.22 -5.19 -4.17
N GLN A 177 -21.89 -4.67 -5.19
CA GLN A 177 -22.37 -5.47 -6.33
C GLN A 177 -21.21 -6.05 -7.12
N PHE A 178 -20.12 -5.29 -7.30
CA PHE A 178 -18.91 -5.79 -7.95
C PHE A 178 -18.23 -6.90 -7.14
N ASP A 179 -18.14 -6.77 -5.83
CA ASP A 179 -17.65 -7.83 -4.93
C ASP A 179 -18.55 -9.08 -5.07
N PHE A 180 -19.87 -8.90 -5.01
CA PHE A 180 -20.82 -10.00 -5.18
C PHE A 180 -20.66 -10.70 -6.52
N TYR A 181 -20.52 -9.96 -7.62
CA TYR A 181 -20.25 -10.52 -8.94
C TYR A 181 -18.99 -11.39 -8.99
N LEU A 182 -17.92 -10.96 -8.31
CA LEU A 182 -16.66 -11.69 -8.31
C LEU A 182 -16.71 -13.01 -7.51
N ARG A 183 -17.64 -13.17 -6.56
CA ARG A 183 -17.75 -14.36 -5.71
C ARG A 183 -18.40 -15.55 -6.40
N PRO A 184 -19.71 -15.55 -6.70
CA PRO A 184 -20.38 -16.70 -7.29
C PRO A 184 -20.04 -16.90 -8.76
N GLU A 185 -20.02 -15.83 -9.57
CA GLU A 185 -19.87 -15.94 -11.02
C GLU A 185 -18.42 -16.19 -11.44
N LYS A 186 -17.44 -15.54 -10.80
CA LYS A 186 -16.03 -15.71 -11.13
C LYS A 186 -15.30 -16.65 -10.18
N ARG A 187 -15.95 -17.10 -9.13
CA ARG A 187 -15.41 -18.05 -8.12
C ARG A 187 -14.06 -17.62 -7.53
N HIS A 188 -13.87 -16.30 -7.40
CA HIS A 188 -12.66 -15.77 -6.80
C HIS A 188 -12.67 -15.91 -5.27
N SER A 189 -11.49 -16.12 -4.69
CA SER A 189 -11.33 -16.14 -3.23
C SER A 189 -11.45 -14.72 -2.66
N ALA A 190 -11.84 -14.58 -1.38
CA ALA A 190 -11.92 -13.31 -0.68
C ALA A 190 -10.59 -12.52 -0.74
N ASN A 191 -9.43 -13.20 -0.68
CA ASN A 191 -8.12 -12.55 -0.87
C ASN A 191 -7.95 -11.94 -2.26
N THR A 192 -8.40 -12.63 -3.31
CA THR A 192 -8.33 -12.14 -4.70
C THR A 192 -9.23 -10.93 -4.88
N ILE A 193 -10.46 -11.02 -4.37
CA ILE A 193 -11.44 -9.92 -4.41
C ILE A 193 -10.91 -8.71 -3.66
N GLY A 194 -10.36 -8.91 -2.45
CA GLY A 194 -9.71 -7.83 -1.70
C GLY A 194 -8.58 -7.17 -2.47
N GLY A 195 -7.76 -7.95 -3.19
CA GLY A 195 -6.72 -7.43 -4.09
C GLY A 195 -7.30 -6.58 -5.22
N TYR A 196 -8.36 -7.05 -5.89
CA TYR A 196 -9.01 -6.33 -6.99
C TYR A 196 -9.67 -5.03 -6.53
N THR A 197 -10.38 -5.06 -5.42
CA THR A 197 -11.03 -3.86 -4.86
C THR A 197 -10.01 -2.81 -4.38
N ILE A 198 -8.85 -3.23 -3.87
CA ILE A 198 -7.75 -2.31 -3.55
C ILE A 198 -7.24 -1.60 -4.82
N LEU A 199 -7.07 -2.32 -5.94
CA LEU A 199 -6.63 -1.72 -7.20
C LEU A 199 -7.70 -0.77 -7.76
N LEU A 200 -8.97 -1.16 -7.73
CA LEU A 200 -10.09 -0.29 -8.13
C LEU A 200 -10.12 1.00 -7.27
N LYS A 201 -9.98 0.91 -5.94
CA LYS A 201 -9.90 2.08 -5.05
C LYS A 201 -8.71 2.98 -5.36
N LYS A 202 -7.59 2.46 -5.91
CA LYS A 202 -6.47 3.30 -6.37
C LYS A 202 -6.85 4.13 -7.60
N ILE A 203 -7.66 3.59 -8.51
CA ILE A 203 -8.19 4.36 -9.66
C ILE A 203 -9.12 5.47 -9.17
N ILE A 204 -10.00 5.18 -8.21
CA ILE A 204 -10.86 6.19 -7.57
C ILE A 204 -10.02 7.27 -6.88
N ARG A 205 -8.96 6.90 -6.16
CA ARG A 205 -8.04 7.86 -5.54
C ARG A 205 -7.37 8.76 -6.59
N ARG A 206 -7.06 8.23 -7.78
CA ARG A 206 -6.55 9.03 -8.90
C ARG A 206 -7.59 10.07 -9.33
N ALA A 207 -8.88 9.68 -9.49
CA ALA A 207 -9.97 10.61 -9.82
C ALA A 207 -10.09 11.75 -8.80
N ILE A 208 -9.95 11.43 -7.52
CA ILE A 208 -9.97 12.42 -6.44
C ILE A 208 -8.77 13.37 -6.55
N ASN A 209 -7.57 12.84 -6.75
CA ASN A 209 -6.36 13.64 -6.87
C ASN A 209 -6.37 14.55 -8.13
N GLN A 210 -7.09 14.16 -9.18
CA GLN A 210 -7.30 14.94 -10.39
C GLN A 210 -8.47 15.94 -10.25
N GLY A 211 -9.21 15.94 -9.12
CA GLY A 211 -10.36 16.81 -8.89
C GLY A 211 -11.65 16.40 -9.63
N THR A 212 -11.67 15.22 -10.26
CA THR A 212 -12.86 14.71 -10.96
C THR A 212 -13.91 14.18 -10.00
N LEU A 213 -13.47 13.59 -8.88
CA LEU A 213 -14.28 13.21 -7.73
C LEU A 213 -13.88 14.01 -6.49
N LEU A 214 -14.86 14.41 -5.72
CA LEU A 214 -14.65 15.21 -4.51
C LEU A 214 -14.43 14.34 -3.27
N ARG A 215 -15.00 13.14 -3.26
CA ARG A 215 -14.87 12.18 -2.15
C ARG A 215 -14.86 10.75 -2.70
N ASP A 216 -14.32 9.84 -1.91
CA ASP A 216 -14.27 8.40 -2.23
C ASP A 216 -15.67 7.79 -2.06
N PRO A 217 -16.36 7.36 -3.14
CA PRO A 217 -17.67 6.70 -3.02
C PRO A 217 -17.56 5.32 -2.34
N PHE A 218 -16.35 4.78 -2.21
CA PHE A 218 -16.05 3.47 -1.62
C PHE A 218 -15.36 3.58 -0.26
N ALA A 219 -15.41 4.75 0.40
CA ALA A 219 -14.69 5.01 1.64
C ALA A 219 -14.99 3.96 2.73
N ASP A 220 -16.27 3.62 2.90
CA ASP A 220 -16.74 2.72 3.96
C ASP A 220 -16.69 1.24 3.56
N TYR A 221 -16.45 0.93 2.29
CA TYR A 221 -16.33 -0.46 1.85
C TYR A 221 -15.07 -1.11 2.41
N ARG A 222 -15.26 -2.27 3.06
CA ARG A 222 -14.19 -3.13 3.58
C ARG A 222 -14.36 -4.53 2.99
N PRO A 223 -13.37 -5.04 2.22
CA PRO A 223 -13.42 -6.40 1.72
C PRO A 223 -13.37 -7.38 2.89
N GLU A 224 -14.07 -8.50 2.75
CA GLU A 224 -14.00 -9.60 3.71
C GLU A 224 -12.57 -10.05 3.91
N GLN A 225 -12.17 -10.17 5.16
CA GLN A 225 -10.86 -10.69 5.54
C GLN A 225 -11.00 -12.19 5.86
N PRO A 226 -10.51 -13.09 5.01
CA PRO A 226 -10.57 -14.51 5.32
C PRO A 226 -9.68 -14.81 6.53
N PRO A 227 -10.01 -15.86 7.31
CA PRO A 227 -9.19 -16.25 8.45
C PRO A 227 -7.76 -16.54 8.00
N GLN A 228 -6.81 -16.03 8.76
CA GLN A 228 -5.40 -16.25 8.48
C GLN A 228 -5.07 -17.74 8.68
N LYS A 229 -4.83 -18.45 7.58
CA LYS A 229 -4.35 -19.84 7.64
C LYS A 229 -2.87 -19.85 8.06
N CYS A 230 -2.49 -20.87 8.86
CA CYS A 230 -1.08 -21.12 9.17
C CYS A 230 -0.30 -21.38 7.87
N ARG A 231 0.70 -20.57 7.60
CA ARG A 231 1.48 -20.59 6.35
C ARG A 231 2.89 -21.17 6.54
N HIS A 232 3.22 -21.66 7.71
CA HIS A 232 4.50 -22.35 8.00
C HIS A 232 4.28 -23.83 8.22
N MET A 233 5.33 -24.61 8.10
CA MET A 233 5.34 -26.04 8.42
C MET A 233 5.35 -26.26 9.93
N THR A 234 5.01 -27.48 10.39
CA THR A 234 5.36 -27.91 11.74
C THR A 234 6.84 -28.30 11.80
N ALA A 235 7.40 -28.38 13.00
CA ALA A 235 8.78 -28.84 13.18
C ALA A 235 8.96 -30.26 12.62
N ASP A 236 8.02 -31.18 12.91
CA ASP A 236 8.04 -32.57 12.43
C ASP A 236 7.95 -32.68 10.90
N GLU A 237 7.15 -31.79 10.25
CA GLU A 237 7.09 -31.75 8.79
C GLU A 237 8.42 -31.31 8.18
N LEU A 238 9.06 -30.32 8.78
CA LEU A 238 10.37 -29.83 8.33
C LEU A 238 11.45 -30.91 8.55
N GLU A 239 11.46 -31.57 9.69
CA GLU A 239 12.39 -32.65 9.99
C GLU A 239 12.23 -33.82 9.01
N ARG A 240 11.00 -34.30 8.77
CA ARG A 240 10.72 -35.31 7.76
C ARG A 240 11.17 -34.93 6.37
N LEU A 241 10.94 -33.67 5.96
CA LEU A 241 11.38 -33.17 4.67
C LEU A 241 12.91 -33.18 4.54
N MET A 242 13.64 -32.87 5.61
CA MET A 242 15.09 -32.85 5.63
C MET A 242 15.68 -34.27 5.70
N ALA A 243 15.06 -35.20 6.45
CA ALA A 243 15.53 -36.56 6.66
C ALA A 243 15.21 -37.48 5.48
N THR A 244 14.20 -37.20 4.68
CA THR A 244 13.76 -38.08 3.60
C THR A 244 14.82 -38.24 2.50
N ARG A 245 15.22 -39.46 2.20
CA ARG A 245 16.12 -39.77 1.07
C ARG A 245 15.38 -39.62 -0.26
N ILE A 246 15.86 -38.76 -1.13
CA ILE A 246 15.30 -38.50 -2.46
C ILE A 246 16.32 -38.91 -3.51
N ALA A 247 15.97 -39.89 -4.36
CA ALA A 247 16.89 -40.39 -5.41
C ALA A 247 17.04 -39.45 -6.60
N SER A 248 15.99 -38.68 -6.93
CA SER A 248 16.01 -37.72 -8.05
C SER A 248 16.86 -36.48 -7.72
N LYS A 249 17.92 -36.22 -8.48
CA LYS A 249 18.79 -35.03 -8.34
C LYS A 249 18.01 -33.74 -8.38
N SER A 250 17.05 -33.61 -9.31
CA SER A 250 16.23 -32.39 -9.45
C SER A 250 15.32 -32.14 -8.26
N LEU A 251 14.70 -33.18 -7.73
CA LEU A 251 13.85 -33.08 -6.52
C LEU A 251 14.71 -32.82 -5.28
N CYS A 252 15.87 -33.47 -5.15
CA CYS A 252 16.83 -33.25 -4.08
C CYS A 252 17.30 -31.79 -4.09
N HIS A 253 17.69 -31.26 -5.26
CA HIS A 253 18.07 -29.85 -5.41
C HIS A 253 16.94 -28.91 -4.97
N THR A 254 15.71 -29.15 -5.44
CA THR A 254 14.56 -28.31 -5.07
C THR A 254 14.28 -28.33 -3.56
N ARG A 255 14.37 -29.50 -2.91
CA ARG A 255 14.28 -29.65 -1.45
C ARG A 255 15.35 -28.83 -0.76
N ASP A 256 16.60 -28.97 -1.16
CA ASP A 256 17.73 -28.31 -0.52
C ASP A 256 17.66 -26.78 -0.68
N MET A 257 17.18 -26.28 -1.83
CA MET A 257 16.92 -24.85 -2.02
C MET A 257 15.79 -24.34 -1.12
N PHE A 258 14.75 -25.15 -0.92
CA PHE A 258 13.68 -24.82 0.03
C PHE A 258 14.19 -24.83 1.48
N VAL A 259 15.01 -25.79 1.86
CA VAL A 259 15.65 -25.85 3.19
C VAL A 259 16.58 -24.64 3.38
N PHE A 260 17.41 -24.33 2.38
CA PHE A 260 18.27 -23.13 2.43
C PHE A 260 17.45 -21.86 2.69
N ALA A 261 16.36 -21.67 1.93
CA ALA A 261 15.46 -20.54 2.11
C ALA A 261 14.74 -20.58 3.48
N THR A 262 14.46 -21.75 4.02
CA THR A 262 13.89 -21.94 5.38
C THR A 262 14.85 -21.44 6.47
N PHE A 263 16.16 -21.65 6.32
CA PHE A 263 17.15 -21.25 7.32
C PHE A 263 17.78 -19.86 7.08
N THR A 264 17.42 -19.19 5.98
CA THR A 264 17.95 -17.85 5.66
C THR A 264 16.86 -16.79 5.47
N GLY A 265 15.61 -17.19 5.27
CA GLY A 265 14.50 -16.27 4.99
C GLY A 265 14.54 -15.64 3.60
N ILE A 266 15.48 -16.03 2.73
CA ILE A 266 15.66 -15.47 1.39
C ILE A 266 14.49 -15.88 0.50
N SER A 267 13.94 -14.93 -0.29
CA SER A 267 12.87 -15.24 -1.23
C SER A 267 13.39 -16.00 -2.46
N TYR A 268 12.49 -16.66 -3.20
CA TYR A 268 12.87 -17.36 -4.44
C TYR A 268 13.59 -16.42 -5.43
N ALA A 269 13.05 -15.23 -5.67
CA ALA A 269 13.62 -14.27 -6.61
C ALA A 269 15.02 -13.78 -6.16
N ASP A 270 15.18 -13.51 -4.86
CA ASP A 270 16.46 -13.10 -4.30
C ASP A 270 17.48 -14.26 -4.36
N LEU A 271 17.03 -15.51 -4.12
CA LEU A 271 17.87 -16.71 -4.22
C LEU A 271 18.38 -16.94 -5.65
N CYS A 272 17.55 -16.74 -6.67
CA CYS A 272 17.97 -16.80 -8.08
C CYS A 272 19.06 -15.79 -8.42
N ASN A 273 19.11 -14.68 -7.71
CA ASN A 273 20.08 -13.60 -7.95
C ASN A 273 21.30 -13.67 -7.05
N LEU A 274 21.31 -14.56 -6.07
CA LEU A 274 22.40 -14.66 -5.09
C LEU A 274 23.71 -15.12 -5.74
N SER A 275 24.77 -14.34 -5.53
CA SER A 275 26.11 -14.58 -6.08
C SER A 275 27.14 -14.82 -4.98
N ILE A 276 28.31 -15.30 -5.32
CA ILE A 276 29.43 -15.54 -4.41
C ILE A 276 29.84 -14.24 -3.70
N SER A 277 29.79 -13.12 -4.41
CA SER A 277 30.11 -11.79 -3.87
C SER A 277 29.17 -11.34 -2.74
N ASN A 278 27.99 -11.96 -2.63
CA ASN A 278 27.08 -11.70 -1.52
C ASN A 278 27.51 -12.38 -0.21
N ILE A 279 28.48 -13.30 -0.24
CA ILE A 279 28.97 -13.98 0.96
C ILE A 279 30.20 -13.25 1.48
N SER A 280 30.18 -12.91 2.75
CA SER A 280 31.35 -12.37 3.47
C SER A 280 31.68 -13.23 4.70
N LYS A 281 32.94 -13.19 5.09
CA LYS A 281 33.45 -13.83 6.32
C LYS A 281 33.97 -12.76 7.25
N SER A 282 33.42 -12.68 8.46
CA SER A 282 33.91 -11.76 9.49
C SER A 282 35.25 -12.25 10.07
N SER A 283 35.96 -11.37 10.79
CA SER A 283 37.23 -11.66 11.45
C SER A 283 37.17 -12.85 12.42
N ASN A 284 36.02 -13.08 13.03
CA ASN A 284 35.77 -14.22 13.94
C ASN A 284 35.36 -15.52 13.20
N GLY A 285 35.47 -15.57 11.86
CA GLY A 285 35.10 -16.74 11.07
C GLY A 285 33.62 -16.89 10.76
N THR A 286 32.75 -16.01 11.25
CA THR A 286 31.29 -16.07 10.98
C THR A 286 31.00 -15.68 9.54
N MET A 287 30.19 -16.48 8.85
CA MET A 287 29.76 -16.23 7.46
C MET A 287 28.42 -15.49 7.44
N TRP A 288 28.31 -14.52 6.55
CA TRP A 288 27.15 -13.70 6.34
C TRP A 288 26.76 -13.64 4.88
N ILE A 289 25.45 -13.49 4.60
CA ILE A 289 24.94 -13.12 3.27
C ILE A 289 24.46 -11.68 3.35
N HIS A 290 24.92 -10.85 2.41
CA HIS A 290 24.52 -9.48 2.21
C HIS A 290 23.91 -9.33 0.84
N PHE A 291 22.67 -8.89 0.77
CA PHE A 291 21.99 -8.68 -0.52
C PHE A 291 20.94 -7.58 -0.42
N LYS A 292 20.65 -6.97 -1.56
CA LYS A 292 19.56 -6.02 -1.68
C LYS A 292 18.31 -6.74 -2.15
N ARG A 293 17.25 -6.70 -1.36
CA ARG A 293 16.01 -7.40 -1.67
C ARG A 293 15.37 -6.83 -2.93
N GLN A 294 15.09 -7.66 -3.92
CA GLN A 294 14.54 -7.25 -5.22
C GLN A 294 13.20 -6.52 -5.10
N LYS A 295 12.30 -7.01 -4.25
CA LYS A 295 10.94 -6.45 -4.11
C LYS A 295 10.89 -5.09 -3.41
N THR A 296 11.77 -4.83 -2.45
CA THR A 296 11.67 -3.66 -1.55
C THR A 296 12.86 -2.73 -1.66
N GLY A 297 13.94 -3.16 -2.29
CA GLY A 297 15.21 -2.43 -2.32
C GLY A 297 15.93 -2.36 -0.95
N SER A 298 15.41 -3.06 0.08
CA SER A 298 16.01 -3.06 1.42
C SER A 298 17.26 -3.90 1.45
N GLU A 299 18.28 -3.44 2.18
CA GLU A 299 19.46 -4.23 2.48
C GLU A 299 19.15 -5.30 3.52
N CYS A 300 19.61 -6.52 3.26
CA CYS A 300 19.44 -7.68 4.11
C CYS A 300 20.80 -8.25 4.51
N HIS A 301 20.97 -8.54 5.79
CA HIS A 301 22.16 -9.14 6.36
C HIS A 301 21.73 -10.38 7.14
N VAL A 302 22.06 -11.56 6.62
CA VAL A 302 21.66 -12.84 7.22
C VAL A 302 22.89 -13.62 7.61
N ARG A 303 23.01 -13.95 8.90
CA ARG A 303 24.06 -14.85 9.39
C ARG A 303 23.77 -16.27 8.90
N LEU A 304 24.78 -16.90 8.29
CA LEU A 304 24.68 -18.30 7.88
C LEU A 304 24.83 -19.24 9.07
N LEU A 305 23.77 -20.02 9.31
CA LEU A 305 23.79 -21.16 10.21
C LEU A 305 24.47 -22.37 9.53
N ASP A 306 24.69 -23.46 10.21
CA ASP A 306 25.47 -24.59 9.68
C ASP A 306 24.77 -25.32 8.52
N ILE A 307 23.44 -25.48 8.57
CA ILE A 307 22.68 -26.12 7.48
C ILE A 307 22.83 -25.37 6.14
N PRO A 308 22.61 -24.05 6.07
CA PRO A 308 22.91 -23.29 4.86
C PRO A 308 24.35 -23.40 4.37
N LYS A 309 25.35 -23.42 5.27
CA LYS A 309 26.77 -23.61 4.89
C LYS A 309 27.00 -24.96 4.23
N GLN A 310 26.45 -26.04 4.82
CA GLN A 310 26.52 -27.39 4.24
C GLN A 310 25.90 -27.45 2.86
N ILE A 311 24.77 -26.80 2.64
CA ILE A 311 24.11 -26.75 1.33
C ILE A 311 24.97 -25.97 0.32
N ILE A 312 25.57 -24.83 0.72
CA ILE A 312 26.49 -24.07 -0.14
C ILE A 312 27.67 -24.94 -0.58
N GLU A 313 28.32 -25.65 0.33
CA GLU A 313 29.45 -26.53 0.02
C GLU A 313 29.02 -27.73 -0.85
N LYS A 314 27.85 -28.33 -0.59
CA LYS A 314 27.29 -29.43 -1.40
C LYS A 314 27.16 -29.07 -2.88
N TYR A 315 26.66 -27.84 -3.18
CA TYR A 315 26.42 -27.41 -4.57
C TYR A 315 27.58 -26.62 -5.19
N LYS A 316 28.67 -26.42 -4.47
CA LYS A 316 29.85 -25.73 -4.97
C LYS A 316 30.44 -26.33 -6.27
N PRO A 317 30.53 -27.66 -6.45
CA PRO A 317 31.04 -28.26 -7.69
C PRO A 317 30.11 -28.06 -8.91
N GLU A 318 28.82 -27.83 -8.67
CA GLU A 318 27.80 -27.70 -9.74
C GLU A 318 27.56 -26.24 -10.16
N ARG A 319 28.29 -25.26 -9.59
CA ARG A 319 28.10 -23.82 -9.85
C ARG A 319 28.40 -23.47 -11.30
N LYS A 320 27.59 -22.56 -11.84
CA LYS A 320 27.82 -21.93 -13.15
C LYS A 320 28.00 -20.42 -12.96
N GLY A 321 29.16 -19.92 -13.35
CA GLY A 321 29.50 -18.51 -13.19
C GLY A 321 29.64 -18.10 -11.71
N ASP A 322 29.18 -16.93 -11.36
CA ASP A 322 29.26 -16.33 -10.03
C ASP A 322 28.07 -16.68 -9.12
N LYS A 323 27.02 -17.32 -9.66
CA LYS A 323 25.84 -17.72 -8.90
C LYS A 323 26.15 -18.76 -7.85
N ILE A 324 25.56 -18.66 -6.65
CA ILE A 324 25.72 -19.68 -5.60
C ILE A 324 24.99 -20.95 -5.97
N PHE A 325 23.78 -20.84 -6.55
CA PHE A 325 22.94 -21.96 -6.94
C PHE A 325 22.42 -21.80 -8.37
N ASN A 326 22.30 -22.92 -9.08
CA ASN A 326 21.67 -23.00 -10.40
C ASN A 326 20.16 -23.24 -10.21
N MET A 327 19.40 -22.15 -10.01
CA MET A 327 17.96 -22.25 -9.79
C MET A 327 17.21 -22.62 -11.08
N VAL A 328 16.21 -23.51 -10.96
CA VAL A 328 15.28 -23.83 -12.06
C VAL A 328 14.11 -22.84 -12.03
N GLY A 329 13.34 -22.74 -13.12
CA GLY A 329 12.20 -21.82 -13.19
C GLY A 329 11.17 -22.03 -12.08
N TYR A 330 10.45 -20.98 -11.68
CA TYR A 330 9.50 -21.00 -10.55
C TYR A 330 8.41 -22.08 -10.70
N SER A 331 7.83 -22.24 -11.90
CA SER A 331 6.81 -23.25 -12.18
C SER A 331 7.34 -24.68 -11.97
N SER A 332 8.57 -24.95 -12.43
CA SER A 332 9.24 -26.23 -12.22
C SER A 332 9.54 -26.46 -10.73
N THR A 333 10.02 -25.44 -10.03
CA THR A 333 10.25 -25.47 -8.58
C THR A 333 8.96 -25.80 -7.83
N ALA A 334 7.84 -25.15 -8.17
CA ALA A 334 6.54 -25.40 -7.56
C ALA A 334 6.03 -26.83 -7.82
N ALA A 335 6.19 -27.33 -9.04
CA ALA A 335 5.84 -28.70 -9.40
C ALA A 335 6.70 -29.74 -8.65
N ASN A 336 8.01 -29.49 -8.56
CA ASN A 336 8.94 -30.34 -7.80
C ASN A 336 8.63 -30.36 -6.31
N LEU A 337 8.32 -29.19 -5.70
CA LEU A 337 7.94 -29.12 -4.28
C LEU A 337 6.70 -29.96 -3.96
N LYS A 338 5.70 -30.00 -4.86
CA LYS A 338 4.53 -30.89 -4.69
C LYS A 338 4.94 -32.35 -4.66
N LYS A 339 5.87 -32.76 -5.53
CA LYS A 339 6.40 -34.15 -5.55
C LYS A 339 7.21 -34.46 -4.29
N VAL A 340 8.06 -33.50 -3.86
CA VAL A 340 8.82 -33.63 -2.61
C VAL A 340 7.90 -33.78 -1.41
N ALA A 341 6.85 -32.93 -1.29
CA ALA A 341 5.87 -33.03 -0.22
C ALA A 341 5.23 -34.43 -0.13
N LYS A 342 4.82 -34.95 -1.30
CA LYS A 342 4.24 -36.28 -1.38
C LYS A 342 5.22 -37.39 -0.93
N LEU A 343 6.48 -37.33 -1.35
CA LEU A 343 7.52 -38.29 -0.95
C LEU A 343 7.81 -38.23 0.57
N CYS A 344 7.69 -37.02 1.17
CA CYS A 344 7.92 -36.85 2.61
C CYS A 344 6.67 -37.08 3.46
N GLY A 345 5.55 -37.58 2.89
CA GLY A 345 4.31 -37.79 3.61
C GLY A 345 3.66 -36.51 4.17
N ILE A 346 3.83 -35.39 3.49
CA ILE A 346 3.25 -34.09 3.88
C ILE A 346 1.99 -33.85 3.07
N ALA A 347 0.82 -33.90 3.75
CA ALA A 347 -0.49 -33.86 3.10
C ALA A 347 -0.85 -32.49 2.50
N ARG A 348 -0.31 -31.40 3.03
CA ARG A 348 -0.60 -30.06 2.57
C ARG A 348 0.26 -29.62 1.38
N ASN A 349 -0.23 -28.64 0.64
CA ASN A 349 0.52 -28.04 -0.45
C ASN A 349 1.64 -27.14 0.10
N ILE A 350 2.88 -27.44 -0.28
CA ILE A 350 4.06 -26.65 0.06
C ILE A 350 4.35 -25.70 -1.09
N THR A 351 4.49 -24.41 -0.79
CA THR A 351 4.94 -23.38 -1.74
C THR A 351 6.33 -22.88 -1.35
N PHE A 352 7.13 -22.41 -2.31
CA PHE A 352 8.48 -21.92 -1.99
C PHE A 352 8.45 -20.75 -0.98
N HIS A 353 7.39 -19.91 -1.03
CA HIS A 353 7.23 -18.81 -0.08
C HIS A 353 7.02 -19.29 1.38
N MET A 354 6.55 -20.51 1.56
CA MET A 354 6.42 -21.12 2.89
C MET A 354 7.78 -21.26 3.61
N ALA A 355 8.89 -21.44 2.88
CA ALA A 355 10.23 -21.43 3.44
C ALA A 355 10.52 -20.15 4.23
N ARG A 356 10.12 -19.01 3.68
CA ARG A 356 10.28 -17.71 4.35
C ARG A 356 9.36 -17.56 5.57
N HIS A 357 8.16 -18.16 5.53
CA HIS A 357 7.30 -18.26 6.71
C HIS A 357 7.91 -19.15 7.79
N ASN A 358 8.53 -20.29 7.40
CA ASN A 358 9.26 -21.15 8.32
C ASN A 358 10.40 -20.37 9.01
N PHE A 359 11.20 -19.64 8.24
CA PHE A 359 12.26 -18.80 8.81
C PHE A 359 11.71 -17.83 9.86
N GLY A 360 10.68 -17.06 9.51
CA GLY A 360 10.11 -16.08 10.43
C GLY A 360 9.49 -16.70 11.68
N THR A 361 8.89 -17.89 11.57
CA THR A 361 8.19 -18.54 12.69
C THR A 361 9.05 -19.58 13.39
N LEU A 362 9.42 -20.67 12.69
CA LEU A 362 10.07 -21.83 13.31
C LEU A 362 11.53 -21.58 13.66
N ILE A 363 12.27 -20.92 12.76
CA ILE A 363 13.73 -20.82 12.89
C ILE A 363 14.14 -19.60 13.74
N THR A 364 13.30 -18.57 13.81
CA THR A 364 13.67 -17.33 14.51
C THR A 364 12.75 -16.98 15.66
N LEU A 365 11.50 -16.56 15.42
CA LEU A 365 10.62 -16.05 16.48
C LEU A 365 10.31 -17.10 17.56
N SER A 366 10.08 -18.37 17.20
CA SER A 366 9.87 -19.44 18.19
C SER A 366 11.13 -19.78 18.99
N GLN A 367 12.31 -19.38 18.50
CA GLN A 367 13.59 -19.55 19.19
C GLN A 367 14.03 -18.29 19.95
N GLY A 368 13.13 -17.32 20.15
CA GLY A 368 13.40 -16.12 20.94
C GLY A 368 14.14 -15.00 20.22
N VAL A 369 14.34 -15.08 18.89
CA VAL A 369 14.94 -13.97 18.14
C VAL A 369 13.96 -12.79 18.11
N PRO A 370 14.38 -11.58 18.50
CA PRO A 370 13.51 -10.39 18.53
C PRO A 370 12.88 -10.10 17.17
N LEU A 371 11.62 -9.63 17.18
CA LEU A 371 10.82 -9.33 15.98
C LEU A 371 11.52 -8.33 15.06
N GLU A 372 12.16 -7.31 15.62
CA GLU A 372 12.90 -6.28 14.90
C GLU A 372 14.10 -6.88 14.14
N THR A 373 14.82 -7.79 14.79
CA THR A 373 15.94 -8.51 14.19
C THR A 373 15.47 -9.36 13.01
N VAL A 374 14.37 -10.11 13.18
CA VAL A 374 13.78 -10.91 12.12
C VAL A 374 13.29 -10.02 10.97
N SER A 375 12.63 -8.90 11.28
CA SER A 375 12.17 -7.92 10.29
C SER A 375 13.32 -7.41 9.43
N ARG A 376 14.44 -7.09 10.04
CA ARG A 376 15.65 -6.59 9.37
C ARG A 376 16.31 -7.67 8.51
N MET A 377 16.48 -8.88 9.03
CA MET A 377 17.02 -10.02 8.26
C MET A 377 16.14 -10.33 7.03
N MET A 378 14.83 -10.25 7.18
CA MET A 378 13.88 -10.47 6.09
C MET A 378 13.73 -9.28 5.14
N GLY A 379 14.29 -8.11 5.40
CA GLY A 379 14.18 -6.91 4.58
C GLY A 379 12.74 -6.40 4.44
N HIS A 380 11.97 -6.38 5.52
CA HIS A 380 10.65 -5.78 5.55
C HIS A 380 10.77 -4.26 5.76
N LEU A 381 10.03 -3.46 4.97
CA LEU A 381 9.99 -2.01 5.13
C LEU A 381 9.26 -1.56 6.42
N GLY A 382 8.40 -2.42 6.96
CA GLY A 382 7.65 -2.13 8.17
C GLY A 382 7.45 -3.39 9.02
N ILE A 383 7.54 -3.21 10.32
CA ILE A 383 7.45 -4.30 11.31
C ILE A 383 6.11 -5.02 11.29
N LYS A 384 5.03 -4.33 10.87
CA LYS A 384 3.69 -4.93 10.71
C LYS A 384 3.69 -6.16 9.80
N THR A 385 4.58 -6.20 8.79
CA THR A 385 4.73 -7.38 7.91
C THR A 385 5.31 -8.57 8.67
N THR A 386 6.18 -8.34 9.64
CA THR A 386 6.80 -9.39 10.46
C THR A 386 5.86 -9.85 11.58
N GLN A 387 4.99 -8.97 12.08
CA GLN A 387 3.96 -9.31 13.09
C GLN A 387 3.01 -10.42 12.62
N LEU A 388 2.86 -10.63 11.31
CA LEU A 388 2.10 -11.75 10.76
C LEU A 388 2.67 -13.13 11.18
N TYR A 389 3.95 -13.21 11.53
CA TYR A 389 4.62 -14.42 12.01
C TYR A 389 4.58 -14.56 13.54
N ALA A 390 4.38 -13.44 14.25
CA ALA A 390 4.41 -13.38 15.71
C ALA A 390 3.02 -13.68 16.30
N LYS A 391 2.48 -14.88 16.04
CA LYS A 391 1.36 -15.37 16.86
C LYS A 391 1.92 -15.85 18.19
N LEU A 392 1.87 -14.99 19.20
CA LEU A 392 2.17 -15.35 20.58
C LEU A 392 1.16 -16.42 21.02
N THR A 393 1.63 -17.64 21.23
CA THR A 393 0.86 -18.68 21.90
C THR A 393 1.02 -18.50 23.41
N ASN A 394 0.01 -18.92 24.20
CA ASN A 394 0.12 -18.93 25.67
C ASN A 394 1.35 -19.74 26.11
N GLN A 395 1.71 -20.78 25.39
CA GLN A 395 2.92 -21.56 25.63
C GLN A 395 4.18 -20.69 25.51
N LYS A 396 4.31 -19.89 24.44
CA LYS A 396 5.47 -18.99 24.26
C LYS A 396 5.55 -17.91 25.35
N VAL A 397 4.40 -17.36 25.76
CA VAL A 397 4.35 -16.41 26.88
C VAL A 397 4.87 -17.07 28.15
N ASN A 398 4.46 -18.31 28.46
CA ASN A 398 4.94 -19.03 29.63
C ASN A 398 6.44 -19.34 29.55
N GLU A 399 6.96 -19.74 28.39
CA GLU A 399 8.39 -19.98 28.18
C GLU A 399 9.22 -18.71 28.42
N ASP A 400 8.79 -17.59 27.84
CA ASP A 400 9.46 -16.28 27.99
C ASP A 400 9.42 -15.79 29.44
N MET A 401 8.27 -15.97 30.13
CA MET A 401 8.11 -15.61 31.54
C MET A 401 8.92 -16.52 32.47
N ASN A 402 9.06 -17.81 32.17
CA ASN A 402 9.92 -18.72 32.92
C ASN A 402 11.41 -18.32 32.77
N LEU A 403 11.83 -17.96 31.57
CA LEU A 403 13.20 -17.48 31.32
C LEU A 403 13.47 -16.17 32.05
N LEU A 404 12.50 -15.23 32.03
CA LEU A 404 12.57 -13.98 32.80
C LEU A 404 12.62 -14.24 34.30
N SER A 405 11.78 -15.13 34.81
CA SER A 405 11.76 -15.51 36.22
C SER A 405 13.13 -16.06 36.67
N GLY A 406 13.74 -16.95 35.88
CA GLY A 406 15.07 -17.46 36.14
C GLY A 406 16.13 -16.34 36.17
N ASN A 407 16.08 -15.40 35.22
CA ASN A 407 17.03 -14.27 35.18
C ASN A 407 16.87 -13.27 36.32
N LEU A 408 15.70 -13.22 36.96
CA LEU A 408 15.38 -12.28 38.04
C LEU A 408 15.52 -12.91 39.42
N ALA A 409 15.48 -14.24 39.56
CA ALA A 409 15.47 -14.96 40.84
C ALA A 409 16.63 -14.62 41.73
N ASP A 410 17.83 -14.38 41.16
CA ASP A 410 19.04 -14.00 41.92
C ASP A 410 19.20 -12.49 42.11
N LYS A 411 18.46 -11.67 41.37
CA LYS A 411 18.60 -10.20 41.38
C LYS A 411 17.63 -9.51 42.34
N PHE A 412 16.44 -10.09 42.52
CA PHE A 412 15.38 -9.49 43.33
C PHE A 412 14.84 -10.50 44.32
N LYS A 413 15.06 -10.24 45.60
CA LYS A 413 14.56 -11.05 46.72
C LYS A 413 13.63 -10.18 47.56
N ILE A 414 12.45 -10.70 47.92
CA ILE A 414 11.62 -10.07 48.95
C ILE A 414 12.27 -10.37 50.30
N TYR A 415 12.39 -9.36 51.16
CA TYR A 415 12.82 -9.54 52.52
C TYR A 415 11.82 -10.44 53.25
N GLU A 416 12.24 -11.65 53.62
CA GLU A 416 11.45 -12.52 54.49
C GLU A 416 11.70 -12.11 55.93
N ASP A 417 10.74 -11.48 56.57
CA ASP A 417 10.77 -11.20 58.00
C ASP A 417 10.58 -12.52 58.76
N LYS A 418 11.67 -13.23 58.99
CA LYS A 418 11.68 -14.39 59.87
C LYS A 418 11.54 -13.87 61.30
N GLN A 419 10.31 -13.95 61.84
CA GLN A 419 9.91 -13.65 63.22
C GLN A 419 9.16 -12.32 63.45
N MET A 420 7.90 -12.36 63.11
CA MET A 420 6.85 -11.70 63.91
C MET A 420 5.74 -12.69 64.13
N PRO A 421 5.42 -13.06 65.39
CA PRO A 421 4.17 -13.82 65.66
C PRO A 421 2.99 -12.92 65.33
N VAL A 422 2.06 -13.46 64.55
CA VAL A 422 0.81 -12.78 64.22
C VAL A 422 0.00 -12.58 65.49
N GLU A 423 0.13 -11.42 66.16
CA GLU A 423 -0.88 -10.99 67.15
C GLU A 423 -2.18 -10.76 66.42
N VAL A 424 -3.08 -11.73 66.54
CA VAL A 424 -4.48 -11.55 66.15
C VAL A 424 -5.11 -10.56 67.11
N ARG A 425 -5.09 -9.26 66.81
CA ARG A 425 -5.90 -8.27 67.50
C ARG A 425 -7.35 -8.55 67.23
N ASN A 426 -8.04 -9.14 68.21
CA ASN A 426 -9.48 -9.26 68.23
C ASN A 426 -10.12 -7.86 68.16
N VAL A 427 -10.54 -7.48 66.98
CA VAL A 427 -11.36 -6.28 66.78
C VAL A 427 -12.76 -6.61 67.36
N LYS A 428 -13.04 -6.09 68.54
CA LYS A 428 -14.40 -6.12 69.15
C LYS A 428 -15.38 -5.43 68.17
N SER A 429 -16.40 -6.16 67.77
CA SER A 429 -17.52 -5.63 66.98
C SER A 429 -18.17 -4.42 67.67
N PRO A 430 -18.55 -3.35 66.98
CA PRO A 430 -19.31 -2.25 67.55
C PRO A 430 -20.70 -2.69 67.93
N LYS A 431 -21.07 -2.44 69.20
CA LYS A 431 -22.44 -2.62 69.70
C LYS A 431 -23.41 -1.79 68.87
N GLN A 432 -24.48 -2.45 68.43
CA GLN A 432 -25.68 -1.80 67.92
C GLN A 432 -26.23 -0.80 68.93
N LEU A 433 -26.29 0.47 68.57
CA LEU A 433 -27.12 1.46 69.25
C LEU A 433 -28.48 1.47 68.60
N LYS A 434 -29.45 0.93 69.39
CA LYS A 434 -30.92 1.17 69.18
C LYS A 434 -31.18 2.63 69.48
N ARG A 435 -31.73 3.37 68.53
CA ARG A 435 -32.93 4.22 68.66
C ARG A 435 -33.33 4.78 67.32
#